data_f524f8d5b593ac969b5258ba2a4c8a7b
#
_entry.id   f524f8d5b593ac969b5258ba2a4c8a7b
#
_cell.length_a   1.000
_cell.length_b   1.000
_cell.length_c   1.000
_cell.angle_alpha   90.00
_cell.angle_beta   90.00
_cell.angle_gamma   90.00
#
_symmetry.space_group_name_H-M   'P 1'
#
loop_
_entity.id
_entity.type
_entity.pdbx_description
1 polymer ?
#
loop_
_entity_poly.entity_id
_entity_poly.type
_entity_poly.pdbx_seq_one_letter_code
_entity_poly.pdbx_strand_id
1 'polypeptide(L)' 'MELREIRKSYERKIEEHQEQLRLMEDKDVRHFRQEGEGPLAEFTEEVEAEYHRHIETYAALIAQIDAILGV' A
#
# COMPACT_ATOMS: atom_id res chain seq x y z
N MET A 1 -19.65 -1.41 -12.99
CA MET A 1 -19.12 -0.78 -11.76
C MET A 1 -18.87 0.70 -12.04
N GLU A 2 -19.34 1.54 -11.17
CA GLU A 2 -19.30 2.98 -11.38
C GLU A 2 -17.92 3.54 -10.95
N LEU A 3 -17.38 4.50 -11.72
CA LEU A 3 -16.04 5.04 -11.50
C LEU A 3 -15.85 5.68 -10.13
N ARG A 4 -16.87 6.34 -9.60
CA ARG A 4 -16.76 6.95 -8.26
C ARG A 4 -16.63 5.91 -7.16
N GLU A 5 -17.23 4.75 -7.33
CA GLU A 5 -17.12 3.64 -6.39
C GLU A 5 -15.73 3.02 -6.45
N ILE A 6 -15.17 2.90 -7.66
CA ILE A 6 -13.80 2.41 -7.85
C ILE A 6 -12.83 3.38 -7.18
N ARG A 7 -13.03 4.69 -7.38
CA ARG A 7 -12.20 5.71 -6.77
C ARG A 7 -12.20 5.60 -5.24
N LYS A 8 -13.37 5.42 -4.64
CA LYS A 8 -13.48 5.23 -3.18
C LYS A 8 -12.75 3.98 -2.71
N SER A 9 -12.83 2.91 -3.49
CA SER A 9 -12.11 1.67 -3.18
C SER A 9 -10.60 1.90 -3.18
N TYR A 10 -10.08 2.65 -4.14
CA TYR A 10 -8.65 2.97 -4.20
C TYR A 10 -8.22 3.90 -3.06
N GLU A 11 -9.04 4.89 -2.70
CA GLU A 11 -8.79 5.74 -1.54
C GLU A 11 -8.68 4.92 -0.26
N ARG A 12 -9.57 3.95 -0.09
CA ARG A 12 -9.56 3.05 1.07
C ARG A 12 -8.27 2.23 1.10
N LYS A 13 -7.83 1.72 -0.05
CA LYS A 13 -6.58 0.97 -0.14
C LYS A 13 -5.38 1.82 0.24
N ILE A 14 -5.34 3.07 -0.20
CA ILE A 14 -4.28 4.01 0.18
C ILE A 14 -4.29 4.20 1.70
N GLU A 15 -5.45 4.44 2.31
CA GLU A 15 -5.57 4.61 3.74
C GLU A 15 -5.09 3.38 4.51
N GLU A 16 -5.45 2.19 4.04
CA GLU A 16 -5.00 0.93 4.64
C GLU A 16 -3.48 0.80 4.62
N HIS A 17 -2.86 1.08 3.48
CA HIS A 17 -1.41 1.00 3.35
C HIS A 17 -0.70 2.08 4.17
N GLN A 18 -1.24 3.29 4.22
CA GLN A 18 -0.70 4.36 5.06
C GLN A 18 -0.76 4.00 6.53
N GLU A 19 -1.85 3.38 6.97
CA GLU A 19 -2.00 2.91 8.34
C GLU A 19 -0.99 1.82 8.67
N GLN A 20 -0.76 0.88 7.76
CA GLN A 20 0.25 -0.16 7.96
C GLN A 20 1.66 0.43 8.07
N LEU A 21 1.99 1.40 7.22
CA LEU A 21 3.27 2.10 7.29
C LEU A 21 3.44 2.83 8.61
N ARG A 22 2.38 3.51 9.07
CA ARG A 22 2.40 4.23 10.33
C ARG A 22 2.64 3.27 11.51
N LEU A 23 1.98 2.13 11.52
CA LEU A 23 2.16 1.12 12.55
C LEU A 23 3.57 0.54 12.54
N MET A 24 4.15 0.33 11.36
CA MET A 24 5.52 -0.15 11.24
C MET A 24 6.51 0.84 11.84
N GLU A 25 6.29 2.14 11.66
CA GLU A 25 7.14 3.18 12.22
C GLU A 25 6.92 3.36 13.72
N ASP A 26 5.65 3.50 14.15
CA ASP A 26 5.31 3.84 15.54
C ASP A 26 5.51 2.66 16.49
N LYS A 27 5.26 1.45 16.02
CA LYS A 27 5.33 0.23 16.84
C LYS A 27 6.58 -0.60 16.57
N ASP A 28 7.44 -0.14 15.69
CA ASP A 28 8.63 -0.87 15.25
C ASP A 28 8.28 -2.30 14.81
N VAL A 29 7.17 -2.42 14.06
CA VAL A 29 6.73 -3.69 13.53
C VAL A 29 7.68 -4.13 12.43
N ARG A 30 8.20 -5.34 12.54
CA ARG A 30 9.17 -5.87 11.60
C ARG A 30 8.65 -7.13 10.95
N HIS A 31 9.04 -7.33 9.71
CA HIS A 31 8.63 -8.49 8.93
C HIS A 31 9.83 -9.39 8.67
N PHE A 32 9.64 -10.68 8.89
CA PHE A 32 10.67 -11.69 8.70
C PHE A 32 10.13 -12.80 7.85
N ARG A 33 11.02 -13.45 7.09
CA ARG A 33 10.68 -14.66 6.37
C ARG A 33 11.79 -15.68 6.53
N GLN A 34 11.44 -16.94 6.40
CA GLN A 34 12.36 -18.05 6.47
C GLN A 34 12.09 -19.01 5.31
N GLU A 35 13.12 -19.39 4.61
CA GLU A 35 13.02 -20.38 3.54
C GLU A 35 13.50 -21.72 4.08
N GLY A 36 12.57 -22.69 4.15
CA GLY A 36 12.87 -24.02 4.69
C GLY A 36 13.39 -23.92 6.13
N GLU A 37 14.54 -24.54 6.39
CA GLU A 37 15.20 -24.53 7.69
C GLU A 37 16.28 -23.46 7.80
N GLY A 38 16.34 -22.55 6.82
CA GLY A 38 17.33 -21.46 6.83
C GLY A 38 17.09 -20.44 7.93
N PRO A 39 17.98 -19.45 8.07
CA PRO A 39 17.82 -18.40 9.07
C PRO A 39 16.68 -17.48 8.70
N LEU A 40 16.08 -16.83 9.72
CA LEU A 40 15.11 -15.78 9.51
C LEU A 40 15.79 -14.57 8.87
N ALA A 41 15.22 -14.05 7.80
CA ALA A 41 15.71 -12.85 7.14
C ALA A 41 14.68 -11.73 7.28
N GLU A 42 15.13 -10.57 7.73
CA GLU A 42 14.25 -9.40 7.82
C GLU A 42 14.01 -8.83 6.44
N PHE A 43 12.76 -8.53 6.12
CA PHE A 43 12.39 -7.89 4.85
C PHE A 43 11.46 -6.70 5.06
N THR A 44 11.56 -6.04 6.21
CA THR A 44 10.74 -4.90 6.59
C THR A 44 10.83 -3.76 5.59
N GLU A 45 12.04 -3.42 5.14
CA GLU A 45 12.23 -2.34 4.16
C GLU A 45 11.58 -2.66 2.82
N GLU A 46 11.62 -3.93 2.43
CA GLU A 46 10.98 -4.38 1.19
C GLU A 46 9.46 -4.25 1.29
N VAL A 47 8.88 -4.59 2.44
CA VAL A 47 7.45 -4.43 2.69
C VAL A 47 7.05 -2.96 2.65
N GLU A 48 7.83 -2.09 3.30
CA GLU A 48 7.59 -0.65 3.28
C GLU A 48 7.64 -0.10 1.85
N ALA A 49 8.65 -0.49 1.08
CA ALA A 49 8.79 -0.07 -0.31
C ALA A 49 7.59 -0.52 -1.15
N GLU A 50 7.09 -1.73 -0.90
CA GLU A 50 5.94 -2.25 -1.62
C GLU A 50 4.67 -1.50 -1.27
N TYR A 51 4.45 -1.16 -0.01
CA TYR A 51 3.32 -0.33 0.40
C TYR A 51 3.37 1.05 -0.25
N HIS A 52 4.54 1.68 -0.29
CA HIS A 52 4.71 2.97 -0.97
C HIS A 52 4.40 2.86 -2.46
N ARG A 53 4.85 1.80 -3.10
CA ARG A 53 4.58 1.55 -4.53
C ARG A 53 3.08 1.38 -4.78
N HIS A 54 2.39 0.64 -3.93
CA HIS A 54 0.94 0.46 -4.04
C HIS A 54 0.20 1.78 -3.87
N ILE A 55 0.60 2.60 -2.91
CA ILE A 55 0.00 3.92 -2.70
C ILE A 55 0.17 4.78 -3.94
N GLU A 56 1.36 4.82 -4.52
CA GLU A 56 1.63 5.57 -5.75
C GLU A 56 0.79 5.07 -6.92
N THR A 57 0.66 3.75 -7.06
CA THR A 57 -0.15 3.14 -8.10
C THR A 57 -1.62 3.54 -7.97
N TYR A 58 -2.18 3.42 -6.77
CA TYR A 58 -3.58 3.80 -6.54
C TYR A 58 -3.79 5.30 -6.72
N ALA A 59 -2.85 6.13 -6.31
CA ALA A 59 -2.93 7.57 -6.50
C ALA A 59 -2.95 7.92 -8.00
N ALA A 60 -2.13 7.25 -8.80
CA ALA A 60 -2.11 7.45 -10.25
C ALA A 60 -3.43 7.01 -10.90
N LEU A 61 -4.00 5.89 -10.44
CA LEU A 61 -5.29 5.41 -10.93
C LEU A 61 -6.42 6.38 -10.57
N ILE A 62 -6.40 6.94 -9.36
CA ILE A 62 -7.36 7.95 -8.95
C ILE A 62 -7.25 9.19 -9.83
N ALA A 63 -6.04 9.64 -10.15
CA ALA A 63 -5.82 10.78 -11.02
C ALA A 63 -6.41 10.54 -12.42
N GLN A 64 -6.28 9.32 -12.95
CA GLN A 64 -6.88 8.95 -14.22
C GLN A 64 -8.41 8.97 -14.17
N ILE A 65 -8.99 8.47 -13.10
CA ILE A 65 -10.44 8.49 -12.89
C ILE A 65 -10.93 9.94 -12.80
N ASP A 66 -10.23 10.78 -12.05
CA ASP A 66 -10.57 12.19 -11.90
C ASP A 66 -10.55 12.91 -13.25
N ALA A 67 -9.59 12.60 -14.11
CA ALA A 67 -9.52 13.15 -15.45
C ALA A 67 -10.74 12.74 -16.29
N ILE A 68 -11.17 11.49 -16.17
CA ILE A 68 -12.35 10.98 -16.88
C ILE A 68 -13.63 11.66 -16.37
N LEU A 69 -13.73 11.81 -15.05
CA LEU A 69 -14.91 12.43 -14.42
C LEU A 69 -14.94 13.95 -14.56
N GLY A 70 -13.81 14.57 -14.91
CA GLY A 70 -13.74 16.02 -15.08
C GLY A 70 -13.57 16.79 -13.77
N VAL A 71 -12.99 16.16 -12.78
CA VAL A 71 -12.73 16.80 -11.46
C VAL A 71 -11.26 17.06 -11.23
#